data_323591c7be6d264907205c5bda8a5b01
#
_entry.id   323591c7be6d264907205c5bda8a5b01
#
_cell.length_a   1.000
_cell.length_b   1.000
_cell.length_c   1.000
_cell.angle_alpha   90.00
_cell.angle_beta   90.00
_cell.angle_gamma   90.00
#
_symmetry.space_group_name_H-M   'P 1'
#
loop_
_entity.id
_entity.type
_entity.pdbx_description
1 polymer ?
#
loop_
_entity_poly.entity_id
_entity_poly.type
_entity_poly.pdbx_seq_one_letter_code
_entity_poly.pdbx_strand_id
1 'polypeptide(L)'
;MSRKAEVLKKVSDIYAGNAFMHVCDISIHDIGCGWAKVGIKVKDGLHTNLNASLHGGMFMTLMDNATGIAAATKGKRVVTVTTSTSFIKGANIGDEVEAYGEVIGLTGNKVNMVMHLRNLTTGDLMATSTSCMIVIDDFEGIPEKWE
;
A
#
# COMPACT_ATOMS: atom_id res chain seq x y z
N MET A 1 -13.90 -21.25 -4.66
CA MET A 1 -13.11 -19.98 -4.61
C MET A 1 -11.73 -20.31 -4.08
N SER A 2 -10.68 -19.73 -4.66
CA SER A 2 -9.33 -19.91 -4.15
C SER A 2 -9.15 -19.17 -2.81
N ARG A 3 -8.18 -19.61 -2.02
CA ARG A 3 -7.86 -18.93 -0.76
C ARG A 3 -7.50 -17.45 -1.00
N LYS A 4 -6.73 -17.18 -2.04
CA LYS A 4 -6.39 -15.81 -2.43
C LYS A 4 -7.65 -14.96 -2.71
N ALA A 5 -8.62 -15.49 -3.45
CA ALA A 5 -9.86 -14.79 -3.73
C ALA A 5 -10.69 -14.54 -2.47
N GLU A 6 -10.72 -15.49 -1.53
CA GLU A 6 -11.39 -15.31 -0.24
C GLU A 6 -10.75 -14.21 0.59
N VAL A 7 -9.40 -14.20 0.67
CA VAL A 7 -8.65 -13.16 1.41
C VAL A 7 -8.83 -11.80 0.74
N LEU A 8 -8.73 -11.74 -0.59
CA LEU A 8 -8.94 -10.49 -1.33
C LEU A 8 -10.33 -9.91 -1.07
N LYS A 9 -11.36 -10.75 -1.06
CA LYS A 9 -12.72 -10.30 -0.74
C LYS A 9 -12.80 -9.71 0.66
N LYS A 10 -12.26 -10.39 1.66
CA LYS A 10 -12.26 -9.91 3.05
C LYS A 10 -11.48 -8.60 3.22
N VAL A 11 -10.30 -8.52 2.63
CA VAL A 11 -9.47 -7.30 2.66
C VAL A 11 -10.19 -6.16 1.95
N SER A 12 -10.80 -6.40 0.80
CA SER A 12 -11.57 -5.40 0.07
C SER A 12 -12.78 -4.90 0.88
N ASP A 13 -13.47 -5.79 1.57
CA ASP A 13 -14.59 -5.41 2.45
C ASP A 13 -14.13 -4.54 3.62
N ILE A 14 -12.98 -4.86 4.23
CA ILE A 14 -12.37 -4.04 5.31
C ILE A 14 -12.02 -2.65 4.78
N TYR A 15 -11.31 -2.57 3.66
CA TYR A 15 -10.84 -1.30 3.11
C TYR A 15 -11.93 -0.51 2.38
N ALA A 16 -13.10 -1.10 2.10
CA ALA A 16 -14.28 -0.35 1.66
C ALA A 16 -14.70 0.72 2.67
N GLY A 17 -14.40 0.53 3.97
CA GLY A 17 -14.61 1.53 5.02
C GLY A 17 -13.51 2.59 5.14
N ASN A 18 -12.45 2.51 4.34
CA ASN A 18 -11.35 3.48 4.39
C ASN A 18 -11.68 4.69 3.49
N ALA A 19 -12.34 5.70 4.07
CA ALA A 19 -12.77 6.88 3.33
C ALA A 19 -11.60 7.65 2.69
N PHE A 20 -10.46 7.73 3.38
CA PHE A 20 -9.28 8.43 2.86
C PHE A 20 -8.74 7.78 1.58
N MET A 21 -8.71 6.45 1.54
CA MET A 21 -8.30 5.70 0.35
C MET A 21 -9.24 5.99 -0.84
N HIS A 22 -10.55 6.09 -0.60
CA HIS A 22 -11.53 6.45 -1.63
C HIS A 22 -11.39 7.89 -2.09
N VAL A 23 -11.18 8.84 -1.17
CA VAL A 23 -10.96 10.26 -1.50
C VAL A 23 -9.73 10.41 -2.40
N CYS A 24 -8.67 9.66 -2.12
CA CYS A 24 -7.45 9.67 -2.94
C CYS A 24 -7.57 8.85 -4.23
N ASP A 25 -8.70 8.20 -4.46
CA ASP A 25 -8.96 7.35 -5.64
C ASP A 25 -7.95 6.20 -5.79
N ILE A 26 -7.54 5.62 -4.65
CA ILE A 26 -6.61 4.51 -4.60
C ILE A 26 -7.38 3.20 -4.72
N SER A 27 -6.91 2.30 -5.57
CA SER A 27 -7.47 0.96 -5.72
C SER A 27 -6.45 -0.12 -5.42
N ILE A 28 -6.94 -1.26 -4.94
CA ILE A 28 -6.13 -2.47 -4.73
C ILE A 28 -5.94 -3.13 -6.10
N HIS A 29 -4.69 -3.31 -6.51
CA HIS A 29 -4.36 -3.97 -7.78
C HIS A 29 -4.18 -5.47 -7.62
N ASP A 30 -3.48 -5.89 -6.57
CA ASP A 30 -3.23 -7.31 -6.30
C ASP A 30 -2.80 -7.52 -4.85
N ILE A 31 -2.89 -8.75 -4.38
CA ILE A 31 -2.41 -9.16 -3.06
C ILE A 31 -1.78 -10.55 -3.11
N GLY A 32 -0.94 -10.83 -2.12
CA GLY A 32 -0.50 -12.17 -1.76
C GLY A 32 -0.38 -12.25 -0.24
N CYS A 33 0.06 -13.38 0.27
CA CYS A 33 0.24 -13.51 1.71
C CYS A 33 1.45 -12.67 2.17
N GLY A 34 1.18 -11.55 2.80
CA GLY A 34 2.19 -10.62 3.30
C GLY A 34 2.63 -9.56 2.30
N TRP A 35 1.97 -9.42 1.17
CA TRP A 35 2.26 -8.33 0.23
C TRP A 35 0.99 -7.80 -0.44
N ALA A 36 1.06 -6.58 -0.91
CA ALA A 36 -0.03 -5.94 -1.63
C ALA A 36 0.48 -4.92 -2.65
N LYS A 37 -0.31 -4.71 -3.69
CA LYS A 37 -0.14 -3.64 -4.66
C LYS A 37 -1.38 -2.77 -4.67
N VAL A 38 -1.17 -1.46 -4.59
CA VAL A 38 -2.23 -0.46 -4.74
C VAL A 38 -1.78 0.59 -5.75
N GLY A 39 -2.71 1.29 -6.36
CA GLY A 39 -2.32 2.30 -7.33
C GLY A 39 -3.36 3.34 -7.62
N ILE A 40 -2.92 4.31 -8.41
CA ILE A 40 -3.70 5.43 -8.91
C ILE A 40 -3.36 5.70 -10.37
N LYS A 41 -4.28 6.36 -11.05
CA LYS A 41 -3.97 7.19 -12.21
C LYS A 41 -3.83 8.63 -11.72
N VAL A 42 -2.70 9.27 -11.98
CA VAL A 42 -2.41 10.61 -11.48
C VAL A 42 -3.41 11.62 -12.06
N LYS A 43 -4.19 12.27 -11.18
CA LYS A 43 -5.21 13.27 -11.53
C LYS A 43 -4.77 14.66 -11.10
N ASP A 44 -4.92 15.61 -11.99
CA ASP A 44 -4.65 17.03 -11.70
C ASP A 44 -5.51 17.51 -10.51
N GLY A 45 -4.89 18.28 -9.64
CA GLY A 45 -5.54 18.86 -8.46
C GLY A 45 -5.80 17.88 -7.32
N LEU A 46 -6.00 16.59 -7.61
CA LEU A 46 -6.21 15.57 -6.56
C LEU A 46 -4.87 15.04 -6.04
N HIS A 47 -3.94 14.72 -6.94
CA HIS A 47 -2.69 14.04 -6.60
C HIS A 47 -1.46 14.91 -6.77
N THR A 48 -1.60 16.10 -7.35
CA THR A 48 -0.48 16.91 -7.83
C THR A 48 -0.10 18.02 -6.87
N ASN A 49 1.17 18.41 -6.97
CA ASN A 49 1.75 19.58 -6.29
C ASN A 49 1.67 20.83 -7.20
N LEU A 50 2.28 21.92 -6.75
CA LEU A 50 2.35 23.17 -7.51
C LEU A 50 3.09 23.05 -8.86
N ASN A 51 3.90 22.01 -9.02
CA ASN A 51 4.68 21.74 -10.23
C ASN A 51 3.95 20.81 -11.22
N ALA A 52 2.66 20.55 -11.00
CA ALA A 52 1.83 19.63 -11.80
C ALA A 52 2.41 18.20 -11.88
N SER A 53 3.14 17.78 -10.84
CA SER A 53 3.65 16.42 -10.69
C SER A 53 3.11 15.77 -9.42
N LEU A 54 3.27 14.45 -9.30
CA LEU A 54 2.77 13.70 -8.14
C LEU A 54 3.32 14.29 -6.85
N HIS A 55 2.42 14.64 -5.93
CA HIS A 55 2.79 15.21 -4.63
C HIS A 55 3.56 14.17 -3.80
N GLY A 56 4.66 14.61 -3.15
CA GLY A 56 5.45 13.73 -2.27
C GLY A 56 4.64 13.04 -1.18
N GLY A 57 3.62 13.73 -0.65
CA GLY A 57 2.66 13.14 0.28
C GLY A 57 1.87 11.97 -0.30
N MET A 58 1.58 12.00 -1.60
CA MET A 58 0.93 10.87 -2.28
C MET A 58 1.85 9.65 -2.43
N PHE A 59 3.16 9.85 -2.61
CA PHE A 59 4.14 8.77 -2.55
C PHE A 59 3.99 8.00 -1.23
N MET A 60 3.99 8.74 -0.12
CA MET A 60 3.87 8.18 1.23
C MET A 60 2.51 7.52 1.43
N THR A 61 1.44 8.15 1.00
CA THR A 61 0.07 7.63 1.12
C THR A 61 -0.09 6.30 0.39
N LEU A 62 0.41 6.20 -0.83
CA LEU A 62 0.33 4.97 -1.62
C LEU A 62 1.12 3.83 -0.96
N MET A 63 2.35 4.09 -0.55
CA MET A 63 3.19 3.07 0.08
C MET A 63 2.66 2.66 1.45
N ASP A 64 2.17 3.60 2.25
CA ASP A 64 1.58 3.30 3.56
C ASP A 64 0.28 2.46 3.43
N ASN A 65 -0.56 2.75 2.45
CA ASN A 65 -1.74 1.92 2.17
C ASN A 65 -1.34 0.51 1.72
N ALA A 66 -0.34 0.38 0.86
CA ALA A 66 0.16 -0.93 0.42
C ALA A 66 0.63 -1.78 1.62
N THR A 67 1.35 -1.19 2.56
CA THR A 67 1.84 -1.90 3.76
C THR A 67 0.72 -2.26 4.73
N GLY A 68 -0.23 -1.36 4.95
CA GLY A 68 -1.40 -1.66 5.77
C GLY A 68 -2.20 -2.85 5.23
N ILE A 69 -2.40 -2.89 3.92
CA ILE A 69 -3.08 -3.99 3.23
C ILE A 69 -2.24 -5.27 3.28
N ALA A 70 -0.92 -5.17 3.08
CA ALA A 70 0.00 -6.32 3.21
C ALA A 70 -0.12 -6.99 4.59
N ALA A 71 -0.16 -6.19 5.66
CA ALA A 71 -0.39 -6.71 7.02
C ALA A 71 -1.78 -7.33 7.16
N ALA A 72 -2.81 -6.70 6.59
CA ALA A 72 -4.17 -7.22 6.62
C ALA A 72 -4.29 -8.58 5.93
N THR A 73 -3.50 -8.84 4.87
CA THR A 73 -3.47 -10.16 4.22
C THR A 73 -2.95 -11.28 5.15
N LYS A 74 -2.28 -10.91 6.23
CA LYS A 74 -1.83 -11.81 7.31
C LYS A 74 -2.74 -11.75 8.54
N GLY A 75 -3.90 -11.13 8.41
CA GLY A 75 -4.85 -10.99 9.50
C GLY A 75 -4.47 -9.94 10.55
N LYS A 76 -3.54 -9.03 10.26
CA LYS A 76 -3.04 -8.06 11.23
C LYS A 76 -3.53 -6.65 10.93
N ARG A 77 -4.09 -5.98 11.96
CA ARG A 77 -4.37 -4.55 11.94
C ARG A 77 -3.18 -3.83 12.53
N VAL A 78 -2.63 -2.88 11.80
CA VAL A 78 -1.39 -2.20 12.19
C VAL A 78 -1.54 -0.69 12.22
N VAL A 79 -0.63 -0.04 12.94
CA VAL A 79 -0.38 1.40 12.87
C VAL A 79 1.09 1.64 12.56
N THR A 80 1.37 2.66 11.76
CA THR A 80 2.72 3.04 11.37
C THR A 80 3.43 3.72 12.54
N VAL A 81 4.63 3.25 12.87
CA VAL A 81 5.51 3.86 13.88
C VAL A 81 6.56 4.74 13.22
N THR A 82 7.27 4.18 12.24
CA THR A 82 8.28 4.91 11.49
C THR A 82 8.24 4.51 10.03
N THR A 83 8.60 5.45 9.18
CA THR A 83 8.85 5.20 7.76
C THR A 83 10.01 6.06 7.29
N SER A 84 10.84 5.51 6.41
CA SER A 84 11.96 6.21 5.80
C SER A 84 11.91 6.00 4.30
N THR A 85 11.84 7.09 3.55
CA THR A 85 11.58 7.07 2.12
C THR A 85 12.65 7.84 1.36
N SER A 86 13.13 7.22 0.27
CA SER A 86 13.97 7.87 -0.73
C SER A 86 13.13 8.13 -1.97
N PHE A 87 13.00 9.40 -2.33
CA PHE A 87 12.32 9.84 -3.55
C PHE A 87 13.32 9.86 -4.70
N ILE A 88 13.01 9.18 -5.79
CA ILE A 88 13.93 8.97 -6.92
C ILE A 88 13.46 9.73 -8.15
N LYS A 89 12.17 9.59 -8.50
CA LYS A 89 11.61 10.17 -9.72
C LYS A 89 10.11 10.49 -9.54
N GLY A 90 9.66 11.56 -10.18
CA GLY A 90 8.25 11.98 -10.16
C GLY A 90 7.39 11.25 -11.17
N ALA A 91 6.10 11.61 -11.19
CA ALA A 91 5.14 11.17 -12.18
C ALA A 91 4.33 12.36 -12.68
N ASN A 92 3.88 12.27 -13.93
CA ASN A 92 3.08 13.30 -14.59
C ASN A 92 1.58 12.96 -14.49
N ILE A 93 0.75 13.98 -14.70
CA ILE A 93 -0.70 13.81 -14.85
C ILE A 93 -0.97 12.75 -15.92
N GLY A 94 -1.84 11.80 -15.60
CA GLY A 94 -2.22 10.71 -16.49
C GLY A 94 -1.38 9.44 -16.37
N ASP A 95 -0.24 9.51 -15.69
CA ASP A 95 0.59 8.30 -15.44
C ASP A 95 -0.13 7.34 -14.48
N GLU A 96 0.06 6.05 -14.73
CA GLU A 96 -0.36 4.98 -13.82
C GLU A 96 0.77 4.71 -12.83
N VAL A 97 0.48 4.81 -11.53
CA VAL A 97 1.46 4.66 -10.45
C VAL A 97 1.01 3.55 -9.51
N GLU A 98 1.93 2.67 -9.15
CA GLU A 98 1.65 1.52 -8.31
C GLU A 98 2.66 1.43 -7.15
N ALA A 99 2.14 1.27 -5.95
CA ALA A 99 2.93 0.95 -4.77
C ALA A 99 2.88 -0.54 -4.49
N TYR A 100 4.02 -1.10 -4.13
CA TYR A 100 4.17 -2.45 -3.60
C TYR A 100 4.62 -2.35 -2.14
N GLY A 101 3.99 -3.14 -1.27
CA GLY A 101 4.38 -3.25 0.12
C GLY A 101 4.46 -4.72 0.53
N GLU A 102 5.49 -5.07 1.31
CA GLU A 102 5.74 -6.45 1.73
C GLU A 102 6.19 -6.51 3.19
N VAL A 103 5.60 -7.44 3.93
CA VAL A 103 6.03 -7.80 5.28
C VAL A 103 7.29 -8.65 5.17
N ILE A 104 8.42 -8.15 5.71
CA ILE A 104 9.69 -8.89 5.71
C ILE A 104 10.04 -9.47 7.09
N GLY A 105 9.36 -9.03 8.13
CA GLY A 105 9.54 -9.56 9.49
C GLY A 105 8.34 -9.26 10.37
N LEU A 106 7.91 -10.26 11.12
CA LEU A 106 6.87 -10.16 12.13
C LEU A 106 7.38 -10.82 13.40
N THR A 107 7.69 -10.04 14.41
CA THR A 107 8.23 -10.51 15.69
C THR A 107 7.47 -9.87 16.83
N GLY A 108 6.72 -10.71 17.58
CA GLY A 108 5.79 -10.19 18.58
C GLY A 108 4.71 -9.34 17.92
N ASN A 109 4.63 -8.06 18.32
CA ASN A 109 3.71 -7.09 17.72
C ASN A 109 4.38 -6.14 16.72
N LYS A 110 5.67 -6.33 16.42
CA LYS A 110 6.42 -5.48 15.49
C LYS A 110 6.40 -6.08 14.09
N VAL A 111 6.12 -5.23 13.11
CA VAL A 111 6.12 -5.60 11.69
C VAL A 111 7.10 -4.72 10.95
N ASN A 112 8.08 -5.33 10.31
CA ASN A 112 9.03 -4.63 9.44
C ASN A 112 8.62 -4.85 7.98
N MET A 113 8.63 -3.79 7.22
CA MET A 113 8.16 -3.78 5.84
C MET A 113 9.11 -3.05 4.91
N VAL A 114 9.11 -3.49 3.66
CA VAL A 114 9.75 -2.80 2.55
C VAL A 114 8.70 -2.39 1.54
N MET A 115 8.91 -1.27 0.89
CA MET A 115 8.00 -0.73 -0.10
C MET A 115 8.75 -0.14 -1.29
N HIS A 116 8.11 -0.13 -2.44
CA HIS A 116 8.55 0.68 -3.57
C HIS A 116 7.35 1.27 -4.31
N LEU A 117 7.60 2.35 -5.01
CA LEU A 117 6.64 3.02 -5.88
C LEU A 117 7.18 3.02 -7.29
N ARG A 118 6.36 2.61 -8.24
CA ARG A 118 6.74 2.48 -9.64
C ARG A 118 5.76 3.17 -10.55
N ASN A 119 6.28 3.87 -11.56
CA ASN A 119 5.47 4.41 -12.64
C ASN A 119 5.28 3.32 -13.69
N LEU A 120 4.07 2.78 -13.81
CA LEU A 120 3.76 1.71 -14.77
C LEU A 120 3.75 2.22 -16.21
N THR A 121 3.47 3.50 -16.43
CA THR A 121 3.44 4.10 -17.76
C THR A 121 4.84 4.21 -18.35
N THR A 122 5.83 4.60 -17.54
CA THR A 122 7.23 4.81 -17.97
C THR A 122 8.15 3.64 -17.63
N GLY A 123 7.76 2.79 -16.68
CA GLY A 123 8.59 1.70 -16.15
C GLY A 123 9.58 2.14 -15.06
N ASP A 124 9.59 3.42 -14.68
CA ASP A 124 10.57 3.97 -13.74
C ASP A 124 10.28 3.57 -12.30
N LEU A 125 11.35 3.30 -11.54
CA LEU A 125 11.30 3.25 -10.08
C LEU A 125 11.21 4.70 -9.57
N MET A 126 10.17 4.99 -8.77
CA MET A 126 9.90 6.34 -8.28
C MET A 126 10.37 6.58 -6.85
N ALA A 127 10.28 5.56 -6.01
CA ALA A 127 10.69 5.64 -4.61
C ALA A 127 10.93 4.26 -4.02
N THR A 128 11.75 4.21 -2.98
CA THR A 128 11.91 3.05 -2.11
C THR A 128 11.70 3.49 -0.67
N SER A 129 11.19 2.58 0.16
CA SER A 129 10.90 2.91 1.56
C SER A 129 11.03 1.69 2.45
N THR A 130 11.27 1.94 3.72
CA THR A 130 11.17 0.95 4.80
C THR A 130 10.24 1.48 5.87
N SER A 131 9.53 0.60 6.55
CA SER A 131 8.59 0.95 7.59
C SER A 131 8.64 -0.04 8.74
N CYS A 132 8.42 0.48 9.94
CA CYS A 132 8.12 -0.34 11.12
C CYS A 132 6.70 0.01 11.56
N MET A 133 5.90 -1.03 11.76
CA MET A 133 4.52 -0.91 12.22
C MET A 133 4.32 -1.74 13.48
N ILE A 134 3.27 -1.43 14.23
CA ILE A 134 2.85 -2.21 15.40
C ILE A 134 1.47 -2.78 15.15
N VAL A 135 1.32 -4.08 15.46
CA VAL A 135 0.03 -4.76 15.45
C VAL A 135 -0.77 -4.29 16.65
N ILE A 136 -1.98 -3.78 16.40
CA ILE A 136 -2.89 -3.33 17.46
C ILE A 136 -4.09 -4.25 17.62
N ASP A 137 -4.39 -5.09 16.64
CA ASP A 137 -5.50 -6.03 16.66
C ASP A 137 -5.34 -7.07 15.53
N ASP A 138 -6.20 -8.07 15.52
CA ASP A 138 -6.31 -9.04 14.44
C ASP A 138 -7.58 -8.80 13.62
N PHE A 139 -7.53 -9.14 12.34
CA PHE A 139 -8.73 -9.24 11.49
C PHE A 139 -9.24 -10.68 11.52
N GLU A 140 -10.44 -10.86 12.01
CA GLU A 140 -11.07 -12.18 12.10
C GLU A 140 -11.23 -12.83 10.71
N GLY A 141 -10.95 -14.12 10.64
CA GLY A 141 -11.16 -14.91 9.43
C GLY A 141 -10.09 -14.80 8.36
N ILE A 142 -8.99 -14.09 8.62
CA ILE A 142 -7.82 -14.05 7.75
C ILE A 142 -6.66 -14.73 8.48
N PRO A 143 -6.20 -15.93 8.03
CA PRO A 143 -5.09 -16.61 8.67
C PRO A 143 -3.76 -15.90 8.39
N GLU A 144 -2.80 -16.05 9.29
CA GLU A 144 -1.47 -15.45 9.13
C GLU A 144 -0.70 -16.00 7.93
N LYS A 145 -0.95 -17.26 7.59
CA LYS A 145 -0.35 -17.93 6.42
C LYS A 145 -1.44 -18.64 5.62
N TRP A 146 -1.42 -18.48 4.30
CA TRP A 146 -2.39 -19.10 3.41
C TRP A 146 -1.83 -19.35 1.99
N GLU A 147 -0.57 -19.06 1.77
CA GLU A 147 0.23 -19.43 0.60
C GLU A 147 1.41 -20.31 1.02
#